data_0bdb2ea90664a84ed4444427b22360c8
#
_entry.id   0bdb2ea90664a84ed4444427b22360c8
#
_cell.length_a   1.000
_cell.length_b   1.000
_cell.length_c   1.000
_cell.angle_alpha   90.00
_cell.angle_beta   90.00
_cell.angle_gamma   90.00
#
_symmetry.space_group_name_H-M   'P 1'
#
loop_
_entity.id
_entity.type
_entity.pdbx_description
1 polymer ?
#
loop_
_entity_poly.entity_id
_entity_poly.type
_entity_poly.pdbx_seq_one_letter_code
_entity_poly.pdbx_strand_id
1 'polypeptide(L)'
;NESGYYVISNIPIGDYEITAEAPGFKRFQKTGVVVTVNSKPTVDIALEVGQVTESVTVTADAAMVESSTGEVGRLVTGEQATKLQLNGRNFAQLLALIPGVSTTNRSSFDLFGGFGSNMSAQSINGGRTYTYTWNIDGADNKDNGGGGNNFVNINPDAIAEFKVLTTNYSAEYGQNSGAVINLAMKSGTRDF
;
A
#
# COMPACT_ATOMS: atom_id res chain seq x y z
N ASN A 1 -19.28 16.71 7.98
CA ASN A 1 -19.83 17.21 9.24
C ASN A 1 -19.87 18.74 9.23
N GLU A 2 -20.38 19.35 10.31
CA GLU A 2 -20.49 20.82 10.44
C GLU A 2 -19.14 21.56 10.41
N SER A 3 -18.04 20.86 10.69
CA SER A 3 -16.67 21.40 10.60
C SER A 3 -16.06 21.28 9.19
N GLY A 4 -16.83 20.81 8.20
CA GLY A 4 -16.36 20.61 6.83
C GLY A 4 -15.49 19.35 6.64
N TYR A 5 -15.35 18.49 7.65
CA TYR A 5 -14.58 17.27 7.54
C TYR A 5 -15.40 16.15 6.86
N TYR A 6 -14.82 15.50 5.87
CA TYR A 6 -15.39 14.36 5.17
C TYR A 6 -14.40 13.18 5.12
N VAL A 7 -14.91 11.98 5.04
CA VAL A 7 -14.14 10.75 4.86
C VAL A 7 -14.86 9.88 3.85
N ILE A 8 -14.12 9.36 2.90
CA ILE A 8 -14.58 8.35 1.97
C ILE A 8 -13.75 7.10 2.25
N SER A 9 -14.38 6.05 2.76
CA SER A 9 -13.72 4.81 3.17
C SER A 9 -13.94 3.69 2.13
N ASN A 10 -13.09 2.67 2.17
CA ASN A 10 -13.17 1.47 1.34
C ASN A 10 -13.07 1.74 -0.18
N ILE A 11 -12.20 2.68 -0.55
CA ILE A 11 -11.91 2.96 -1.95
C ILE A 11 -10.81 2.00 -2.43
N PRO A 12 -10.99 1.30 -3.56
CA PRO A 12 -9.92 0.51 -4.18
C PRO A 12 -8.71 1.37 -4.55
N ILE A 13 -7.57 0.74 -4.77
CA ILE A 13 -6.39 1.44 -5.31
C ILE A 13 -6.65 1.89 -6.74
N GLY A 14 -6.14 3.06 -7.12
CA GLY A 14 -6.30 3.61 -8.47
C GLY A 14 -6.26 5.13 -8.51
N ASP A 15 -6.50 5.66 -9.72
CA ASP A 15 -6.57 7.08 -9.98
C ASP A 15 -8.03 7.56 -9.90
N TYR A 16 -8.24 8.65 -9.16
CA TYR A 16 -9.57 9.17 -8.89
C TYR A 16 -9.69 10.64 -9.28
N GLU A 17 -10.92 11.00 -9.57
CA GLU A 17 -11.38 12.36 -9.70
C GLU A 17 -12.38 12.65 -8.59
N ILE A 18 -12.20 13.77 -7.90
CA ILE A 18 -13.10 14.22 -6.85
C ILE A 18 -13.89 15.40 -7.37
N THR A 19 -15.20 15.30 -7.30
CA THR A 19 -16.12 16.39 -7.62
C THR A 19 -16.92 16.78 -6.38
N ALA A 20 -17.01 18.08 -6.11
CA ALA A 20 -17.85 18.60 -5.03
C ALA A 20 -18.78 19.68 -5.57
N GLU A 21 -20.05 19.60 -5.19
CA GLU A 21 -21.09 20.52 -5.60
C GLU A 21 -21.88 20.99 -4.39
N ALA A 22 -22.16 22.28 -4.32
CA ALA A 22 -23.05 22.84 -3.33
C ALA A 22 -23.89 23.98 -3.96
N PRO A 23 -25.16 24.17 -3.52
CA PRO A 23 -25.98 25.27 -4.02
C PRO A 23 -25.34 26.64 -3.77
N GLY A 24 -25.26 27.47 -4.82
CA GLY A 24 -24.64 28.80 -4.73
C GLY A 24 -23.11 28.82 -4.85
N PHE A 25 -22.50 27.71 -5.11
CA PHE A 25 -21.05 27.57 -5.35
C PHE A 25 -20.77 26.96 -6.73
N LYS A 26 -19.60 27.30 -7.27
CA LYS A 26 -19.08 26.67 -8.47
C LYS A 26 -18.77 25.19 -8.21
N ARG A 27 -18.89 24.37 -9.24
CA ARG A 27 -18.47 22.95 -9.17
C ARG A 27 -16.96 22.89 -8.99
N PHE A 28 -16.51 22.25 -7.93
CA PHE A 28 -15.10 21.92 -7.72
C PHE A 28 -14.79 20.55 -8.34
N GLN A 29 -13.71 20.46 -9.08
CA GLN A 29 -13.24 19.21 -9.70
C GLN A 29 -11.73 19.11 -9.50
N LYS A 30 -11.26 18.01 -8.88
CA LYS A 30 -9.85 17.72 -8.70
C LYS A 30 -9.53 16.38 -9.35
N THR A 31 -8.66 16.40 -10.36
CA THR A 31 -8.18 15.22 -11.07
C THR A 31 -6.81 14.80 -10.57
N GLY A 32 -6.40 13.54 -10.84
CA GLY A 32 -5.08 13.02 -10.49
C GLY A 32 -4.91 12.67 -9.00
N VAL A 33 -5.99 12.36 -8.32
CA VAL A 33 -5.92 11.86 -6.93
C VAL A 33 -5.58 10.36 -6.96
N VAL A 34 -4.34 10.03 -6.65
CA VAL A 34 -3.87 8.65 -6.65
C VAL A 34 -4.08 8.02 -5.28
N VAL A 35 -4.83 6.93 -5.24
CA VAL A 35 -5.03 6.10 -4.04
C VAL A 35 -4.18 4.84 -4.17
N THR A 36 -3.19 4.70 -3.31
CA THR A 36 -2.32 3.51 -3.22
C THR A 36 -2.64 2.69 -2.00
N VAL A 37 -2.11 1.47 -1.94
CA VAL A 37 -2.33 0.59 -0.78
C VAL A 37 -1.91 1.29 0.52
N ASN A 38 -2.81 1.25 1.48
CA ASN A 38 -2.62 1.90 2.79
C ASN A 38 -2.26 3.40 2.72
N SER A 39 -2.73 4.12 1.70
CA SER A 39 -2.62 5.59 1.64
C SER A 39 -3.88 6.25 2.21
N LYS A 40 -3.70 7.42 2.79
CA LYS A 40 -4.79 8.27 3.32
C LYS A 40 -4.65 9.69 2.73
N PRO A 41 -4.85 9.84 1.40
CA PRO A 41 -4.68 11.15 0.77
C PRO A 41 -5.67 12.16 1.33
N THR A 42 -5.17 13.33 1.72
CA THR A 42 -6.00 14.45 2.16
C THR A 42 -6.24 15.39 0.98
N VAL A 43 -7.49 15.71 0.72
CA VAL A 43 -7.89 16.65 -0.33
C VAL A 43 -8.71 17.75 0.28
N ASP A 44 -8.16 18.94 0.34
CA ASP A 44 -8.89 20.13 0.75
C ASP A 44 -9.70 20.66 -0.43
N ILE A 45 -10.98 20.94 -0.18
CA ILE A 45 -11.93 21.44 -1.16
C ILE A 45 -12.30 22.87 -0.80
N ALA A 46 -11.83 23.84 -1.58
CA ALA A 46 -12.23 25.23 -1.46
C ALA A 46 -13.34 25.53 -2.48
N LEU A 47 -14.54 25.79 -2.01
CA LEU A 47 -15.67 26.15 -2.85
C LEU A 47 -15.72 27.67 -3.06
N GLU A 48 -15.78 28.09 -4.33
CA GLU A 48 -15.96 29.49 -4.71
C GLU A 48 -17.45 29.80 -4.95
N VAL A 49 -17.91 30.97 -4.50
CA VAL A 49 -19.27 31.43 -4.76
C VAL A 49 -19.47 31.67 -6.26
N GLY A 50 -20.53 31.11 -6.82
CA GLY A 50 -20.85 31.24 -8.24
C GLY A 50 -21.98 30.30 -8.66
N GLN A 51 -22.26 30.25 -9.96
CA GLN A 51 -23.25 29.34 -10.49
C GLN A 51 -22.66 27.91 -10.65
N VAL A 52 -23.46 26.89 -10.39
CA VAL A 52 -23.06 25.45 -10.50
C VAL A 52 -22.62 25.09 -11.92
N THR A 53 -23.00 25.88 -12.93
CA THR A 53 -22.56 25.71 -14.32
C THR A 53 -21.11 26.10 -14.56
N GLU A 54 -20.48 26.84 -13.66
CA GLU A 54 -19.08 27.20 -13.71
C GLU A 54 -18.25 26.12 -12.96
N SER A 55 -17.14 25.68 -13.52
CA SER A 55 -16.27 24.68 -12.89
C SER A 55 -14.88 25.25 -12.60
N VAL A 56 -14.36 24.92 -11.43
CA VAL A 56 -12.95 25.14 -11.07
C VAL A 56 -12.25 23.79 -11.09
N THR A 57 -11.36 23.60 -12.08
CA THR A 57 -10.58 22.38 -12.20
C THR A 57 -9.21 22.60 -11.57
N VAL A 58 -8.85 21.74 -10.61
CA VAL A 58 -7.53 21.70 -9.97
C VAL A 58 -6.86 20.39 -10.37
N THR A 59 -5.69 20.47 -10.97
CA THR A 59 -4.88 19.28 -11.23
C THR A 59 -4.00 19.02 -9.99
N ALA A 60 -4.04 17.80 -9.47
CA ALA A 60 -3.12 17.44 -8.40
C ALA A 60 -1.69 17.33 -8.98
N ASP A 61 -0.71 17.94 -8.29
CA ASP A 61 0.70 17.66 -8.59
C ASP A 61 0.99 16.19 -8.25
N ALA A 62 1.76 15.52 -9.13
CA ALA A 62 2.05 14.09 -9.07
C ALA A 62 2.78 13.60 -7.79
N ALA A 63 3.25 14.51 -6.95
CA ALA A 63 3.85 14.21 -5.66
C ALA A 63 2.90 14.59 -4.53
N MET A 64 1.90 13.76 -4.27
CA MET A 64 1.14 13.90 -3.02
C MET A 64 2.02 13.43 -1.86
N VAL A 65 2.56 14.40 -1.14
CA VAL A 65 3.24 14.13 0.14
C VAL A 65 2.15 13.70 1.13
N GLU A 66 2.26 12.48 1.62
CA GLU A 66 1.39 11.97 2.67
C GLU A 66 1.72 12.71 3.98
N SER A 67 1.04 13.80 4.24
CA SER A 67 1.27 14.67 5.41
C SER A 67 0.36 14.35 6.60
N SER A 68 -0.61 13.46 6.40
CA SER A 68 -1.60 13.10 7.40
C SER A 68 -1.14 12.04 8.39
N THR A 69 -0.07 11.31 8.09
CA THR A 69 0.49 10.25 8.95
C THR A 69 1.99 10.45 9.14
N GLY A 70 2.49 10.04 10.31
CA GLY A 70 3.93 9.94 10.57
C GLY A 70 4.53 8.58 10.18
N GLU A 71 3.81 7.78 9.41
CA GLU A 71 4.23 6.46 8.98
C GLU A 71 5.45 6.53 8.05
N VAL A 72 6.45 5.73 8.33
CA VAL A 72 7.61 5.60 7.46
C VAL A 72 7.51 4.29 6.70
N GLY A 73 7.39 4.38 5.39
CA GLY A 73 7.21 3.22 4.54
C GLY A 73 7.70 3.45 3.11
N ARG A 74 7.67 2.38 2.32
CA ARG A 74 7.97 2.41 0.90
C ARG A 74 6.96 1.61 0.12
N LEU A 75 6.49 2.20 -0.97
CA LEU A 75 5.64 1.56 -1.96
C LEU A 75 6.52 0.85 -3.00
N VAL A 76 6.14 -0.39 -3.33
CA VAL A 76 6.68 -1.16 -4.47
C VAL A 76 5.52 -1.43 -5.42
N THR A 77 5.67 -1.00 -6.66
CA THR A 77 4.62 -1.17 -7.67
C THR A 77 4.64 -2.57 -8.28
N GLY A 78 3.51 -3.02 -8.82
CA GLY A 78 3.41 -4.29 -9.53
C GLY A 78 4.35 -4.34 -10.76
N GLU A 79 4.61 -3.21 -11.38
CA GLU A 79 5.57 -3.11 -12.47
C GLU A 79 6.99 -3.46 -12.00
N GLN A 80 7.40 -2.95 -10.84
CA GLN A 80 8.68 -3.34 -10.22
C GLN A 80 8.69 -4.82 -9.86
N ALA A 81 7.58 -5.35 -9.34
CA ALA A 81 7.48 -6.76 -8.98
C ALA A 81 7.57 -7.71 -10.17
N THR A 82 7.14 -7.29 -11.35
CA THR A 82 7.12 -8.12 -12.57
C THR A 82 8.35 -7.92 -13.46
N LYS A 83 8.89 -6.69 -13.54
CA LYS A 83 10.01 -6.37 -14.45
C LYS A 83 11.38 -6.64 -13.85
N LEU A 84 11.52 -6.65 -12.53
CA LEU A 84 12.80 -6.98 -11.89
C LEU A 84 13.05 -8.49 -11.97
N GLN A 85 14.30 -8.86 -12.27
CA GLN A 85 14.72 -10.26 -12.31
C GLN A 85 14.77 -10.82 -10.88
N LEU A 86 13.75 -11.57 -10.52
CA LEU A 86 13.63 -12.21 -9.20
C LEU A 86 13.98 -13.70 -9.34
N ASN A 87 14.86 -14.19 -8.46
CA ASN A 87 15.18 -15.61 -8.41
C ASN A 87 13.93 -16.41 -7.99
N GLY A 88 13.53 -17.37 -8.80
CA GLY A 88 12.33 -18.17 -8.57
C GLY A 88 11.04 -17.35 -8.55
N ARG A 89 11.05 -16.13 -9.13
CA ARG A 89 9.91 -15.20 -9.13
C ARG A 89 9.38 -14.88 -7.70
N ASN A 90 10.26 -14.90 -6.72
CA ASN A 90 9.90 -14.59 -5.34
C ASN A 90 9.94 -13.07 -5.11
N PHE A 91 8.77 -12.44 -5.06
CA PHE A 91 8.63 -11.00 -4.86
C PHE A 91 9.13 -10.52 -3.49
N ALA A 92 9.22 -11.39 -2.48
CA ALA A 92 9.79 -11.02 -1.18
C ALA A 92 11.25 -10.56 -1.26
N GLN A 93 11.97 -10.89 -2.34
CA GLN A 93 13.31 -10.36 -2.60
C GLN A 93 13.31 -8.84 -2.78
N LEU A 94 12.20 -8.26 -3.21
CA LEU A 94 12.05 -6.80 -3.34
C LEU A 94 12.11 -6.08 -1.98
N LEU A 95 11.87 -6.78 -0.89
CA LEU A 95 12.07 -6.23 0.46
C LEU A 95 13.52 -5.80 0.68
N ALA A 96 14.49 -6.46 0.05
CA ALA A 96 15.90 -6.08 0.14
C ALA A 96 16.22 -4.70 -0.48
N LEU A 97 15.30 -4.14 -1.29
CA LEU A 97 15.43 -2.79 -1.83
C LEU A 97 14.97 -1.70 -0.85
N ILE A 98 14.42 -2.11 0.29
CA ILE A 98 13.86 -1.19 1.28
C ILE A 98 14.94 -0.89 2.32
N PRO A 99 15.24 0.38 2.61
CA PRO A 99 16.18 0.75 3.64
C PRO A 99 15.83 0.11 5.00
N GLY A 100 16.83 -0.42 5.69
CA GLY A 100 16.62 -1.09 6.98
C GLY A 100 16.25 -2.56 6.90
N VAL A 101 16.04 -3.11 5.70
CA VAL A 101 15.80 -4.55 5.51
C VAL A 101 17.12 -5.27 5.21
N SER A 102 17.39 -6.31 5.97
CA SER A 102 18.53 -7.20 5.74
C SER A 102 18.07 -8.67 5.66
N THR A 103 18.70 -9.44 4.78
CA THR A 103 18.44 -10.87 4.67
C THR A 103 19.40 -11.60 5.61
N THR A 104 18.86 -12.29 6.60
CA THR A 104 19.67 -12.96 7.64
C THR A 104 20.17 -14.32 7.22
N ASN A 105 19.58 -14.91 6.19
CA ASN A 105 19.99 -16.24 5.71
C ASN A 105 20.02 -16.27 4.18
N ARG A 106 21.14 -16.67 3.59
CA ARG A 106 21.30 -16.81 2.13
C ARG A 106 20.47 -17.95 1.54
N SER A 107 20.18 -18.97 2.34
CA SER A 107 19.30 -20.07 1.93
C SER A 107 17.82 -19.68 1.84
N SER A 108 17.46 -18.48 2.28
CA SER A 108 16.10 -17.93 2.15
C SER A 108 15.67 -17.63 0.70
N PHE A 109 16.60 -17.70 -0.22
CA PHE A 109 16.33 -17.67 -1.65
C PHE A 109 16.20 -19.06 -2.27
N ASP A 110 15.99 -20.08 -1.46
CA ASP A 110 15.98 -21.46 -1.92
C ASP A 110 14.85 -21.69 -2.92
N LEU A 111 15.23 -22.22 -4.07
CA LEU A 111 14.38 -22.47 -5.24
C LEU A 111 13.25 -23.50 -4.99
N PHE A 112 13.37 -24.25 -3.91
CA PHE A 112 12.42 -25.28 -3.52
C PHE A 112 11.63 -24.87 -2.28
N GLY A 113 11.04 -23.67 -2.30
CA GLY A 113 10.12 -23.23 -1.26
C GLY A 113 8.97 -24.23 -1.08
N GLY A 114 9.26 -25.29 -0.39
CA GLY A 114 8.24 -26.10 0.25
C GLY A 114 7.44 -25.16 1.13
N PHE A 115 6.16 -25.37 1.19
CA PHE A 115 5.21 -24.64 2.02
C PHE A 115 5.88 -23.97 3.23
N GLY A 116 5.99 -22.67 3.21
CA GLY A 116 6.20 -21.86 4.39
C GLY A 116 7.62 -21.46 4.77
N SER A 117 8.68 -21.90 4.13
CA SER A 117 9.99 -21.74 4.79
C SER A 117 10.78 -20.46 4.51
N ASN A 118 10.50 -19.67 3.46
CA ASN A 118 11.54 -18.76 2.99
C ASN A 118 11.15 -17.30 2.77
N MET A 119 9.89 -16.90 3.00
CA MET A 119 9.51 -15.49 2.88
C MET A 119 9.79 -14.67 4.15
N SER A 120 10.18 -15.31 5.23
CA SER A 120 10.23 -14.69 6.57
C SER A 120 11.62 -14.52 7.17
N ALA A 121 12.68 -14.77 6.41
CA ALA A 121 14.05 -14.67 6.94
C ALA A 121 14.67 -13.25 6.81
N GLN A 122 13.85 -12.23 6.64
CA GLN A 122 14.34 -10.86 6.66
C GLN A 122 14.30 -10.30 8.08
N SER A 123 15.33 -9.52 8.40
CA SER A 123 15.35 -8.64 9.56
C SER A 123 15.03 -7.22 9.09
N ILE A 124 14.10 -6.58 9.74
CA ILE A 124 13.70 -5.20 9.43
C ILE A 124 14.07 -4.33 10.61
N ASN A 125 14.82 -3.25 10.36
CA ASN A 125 15.34 -2.32 11.37
C ASN A 125 16.14 -3.02 12.48
N GLY A 126 16.88 -4.09 12.16
CA GLY A 126 17.67 -4.85 13.14
C GLY A 126 16.83 -5.74 14.07
N GLY A 127 15.53 -5.84 13.84
CA GLY A 127 14.64 -6.72 14.58
C GLY A 127 14.90 -8.20 14.30
N ARG A 128 14.28 -9.07 15.09
CA ARG A 128 14.34 -10.52 14.83
C ARG A 128 13.57 -10.84 13.55
N THR A 129 13.93 -11.93 12.89
CA THR A 129 13.12 -12.54 11.84
C THR A 129 11.74 -12.91 12.37
N TYR A 130 10.73 -12.93 11.52
CA TYR A 130 9.34 -13.27 11.86
C TYR A 130 8.59 -12.23 12.72
N THR A 131 9.13 -11.04 12.92
CA THR A 131 8.49 -9.97 13.71
C THR A 131 7.64 -9.01 12.88
N TYR A 132 7.49 -9.26 11.60
CA TYR A 132 6.67 -8.47 10.69
C TYR A 132 5.43 -9.25 10.24
N THR A 133 4.44 -8.54 9.77
CA THR A 133 3.16 -9.11 9.33
C THR A 133 2.96 -8.87 7.84
N TRP A 134 2.39 -9.86 7.16
CA TRP A 134 1.93 -9.77 5.79
C TRP A 134 0.42 -9.70 5.77
N ASN A 135 -0.13 -8.67 5.14
CA ASN A 135 -1.55 -8.54 4.87
C ASN A 135 -1.78 -8.57 3.36
N ILE A 136 -2.79 -9.31 2.93
CA ILE A 136 -3.23 -9.41 1.54
C ILE A 136 -4.64 -8.88 1.47
N ASP A 137 -4.86 -7.79 0.74
CA ASP A 137 -6.17 -7.11 0.64
C ASP A 137 -6.82 -6.89 2.02
N GLY A 138 -6.00 -6.54 3.01
CA GLY A 138 -6.43 -6.30 4.40
C GLY A 138 -6.55 -7.54 5.28
N ALA A 139 -6.43 -8.76 4.73
CA ALA A 139 -6.45 -9.99 5.51
C ALA A 139 -5.04 -10.40 5.96
N ASP A 140 -4.92 -10.87 7.20
CA ASP A 140 -3.65 -11.39 7.74
C ASP A 140 -3.25 -12.68 7.01
N ASN A 141 -2.02 -12.70 6.49
CA ASN A 141 -1.42 -13.86 5.81
C ASN A 141 -0.27 -14.48 6.61
N LYS A 142 -0.17 -14.18 7.89
CA LYS A 142 0.89 -14.71 8.76
C LYS A 142 0.46 -15.97 9.49
N ASP A 143 1.25 -17.03 9.37
CA ASP A 143 1.09 -18.22 10.20
C ASP A 143 1.68 -17.98 11.60
N ASN A 144 0.82 -17.61 12.53
CA ASN A 144 1.20 -17.36 13.91
C ASN A 144 1.54 -18.65 14.70
N GLY A 145 1.14 -19.81 14.20
CA GLY A 145 1.42 -21.12 14.81
C GLY A 145 2.66 -21.82 14.24
N GLY A 146 3.00 -21.54 12.98
CA GLY A 146 4.08 -22.21 12.23
C GLY A 146 5.38 -21.44 12.11
N GLY A 147 5.70 -20.54 13.04
CA GLY A 147 6.98 -19.82 13.02
C GLY A 147 6.94 -18.50 12.22
N GLY A 148 5.76 -17.95 11.95
CA GLY A 148 5.60 -16.65 11.32
C GLY A 148 5.76 -16.65 9.79
N ASN A 149 5.63 -17.78 9.17
CA ASN A 149 5.62 -17.93 7.72
C ASN A 149 4.30 -17.39 7.12
N ASN A 150 4.26 -17.23 5.81
CA ASN A 150 3.03 -16.87 5.12
C ASN A 150 2.18 -18.12 4.82
N PHE A 151 0.86 -18.01 4.99
CA PHE A 151 -0.07 -19.07 4.62
C PHE A 151 -0.17 -19.23 3.10
N VAL A 152 -0.23 -18.11 2.39
CA VAL A 152 -0.39 -18.09 0.93
C VAL A 152 0.79 -17.42 0.28
N ASN A 153 1.35 -18.09 -0.73
CA ASN A 153 2.38 -17.54 -1.59
C ASN A 153 1.73 -16.98 -2.86
N ILE A 154 1.96 -15.71 -3.17
CA ILE A 154 1.29 -15.01 -4.25
C ILE A 154 2.19 -14.97 -5.48
N ASN A 155 1.59 -15.22 -6.65
CA ASN A 155 2.27 -14.98 -7.92
C ASN A 155 2.54 -13.47 -8.10
N PRO A 156 3.78 -13.05 -8.39
CA PRO A 156 4.11 -11.65 -8.67
C PRO A 156 3.22 -10.98 -9.73
N ASP A 157 2.73 -11.72 -10.71
CA ASP A 157 1.85 -11.18 -11.74
C ASP A 157 0.48 -10.74 -11.22
N ALA A 158 0.05 -11.31 -10.10
CA ALA A 158 -1.21 -10.96 -9.46
C ALA A 158 -1.09 -9.74 -8.52
N ILE A 159 0.13 -9.28 -8.25
CA ILE A 159 0.38 -8.14 -7.37
C ILE A 159 0.12 -6.84 -8.13
N ALA A 160 -0.77 -6.00 -7.61
CA ALA A 160 -0.93 -4.63 -8.08
C ALA A 160 0.17 -3.74 -7.49
N GLU A 161 0.33 -3.78 -6.16
CA GLU A 161 1.37 -3.07 -5.43
C GLU A 161 1.48 -3.61 -4.00
N PHE A 162 2.57 -3.30 -3.32
CA PHE A 162 2.66 -3.52 -1.88
C PHE A 162 3.42 -2.38 -1.19
N LYS A 163 2.99 -2.04 0.01
CA LYS A 163 3.59 -1.02 0.86
C LYS A 163 4.20 -1.67 2.09
N VAL A 164 5.44 -1.33 2.38
CA VAL A 164 6.14 -1.77 3.60
C VAL A 164 6.22 -0.61 4.55
N LEU A 165 5.56 -0.71 5.69
CA LEU A 165 5.62 0.24 6.79
C LEU A 165 6.68 -0.25 7.78
N THR A 166 7.73 0.52 7.96
CA THR A 166 8.88 0.11 8.78
C THR A 166 8.86 0.70 10.17
N THR A 167 8.28 1.88 10.35
CA THR A 167 8.15 2.56 11.66
C THR A 167 6.91 3.44 11.71
N ASN A 168 6.48 3.79 12.92
CA ASN A 168 5.37 4.71 13.20
C ASN A 168 4.03 4.33 12.55
N TYR A 169 3.85 3.04 12.22
CA TYR A 169 2.58 2.58 11.69
C TYR A 169 1.49 2.59 12.77
N SER A 170 0.24 2.69 12.32
CA SER A 170 -0.93 2.79 13.18
C SER A 170 -1.07 1.57 14.11
N ALA A 171 -1.65 1.78 15.30
CA ALA A 171 -1.96 0.72 16.27
C ALA A 171 -3.00 -0.30 15.76
N GLU A 172 -3.66 -0.02 14.63
CA GLU A 172 -4.52 -0.99 13.93
C GLU A 172 -3.74 -2.23 13.46
N TYR A 173 -2.43 -2.08 13.24
CA TYR A 173 -1.53 -3.18 12.88
C TYR A 173 -0.92 -3.79 14.14
N GLY A 174 -1.63 -4.75 14.73
CA GLY A 174 -1.15 -5.50 15.90
C GLY A 174 -0.19 -6.64 15.56
N GLN A 175 0.22 -7.37 16.58
CA GLN A 175 0.97 -8.65 16.51
C GLN A 175 2.31 -8.62 15.77
N ASN A 176 2.91 -7.45 15.63
CA ASN A 176 4.25 -7.30 15.04
C ASN A 176 5.08 -6.26 15.80
N SER A 177 6.40 -6.34 15.67
CA SER A 177 7.33 -5.38 16.25
C SER A 177 8.39 -4.91 15.24
N GLY A 178 8.32 -5.39 14.01
CA GLY A 178 9.30 -5.08 12.98
C GLY A 178 8.74 -4.22 11.87
N ALA A 179 7.77 -4.72 11.15
CA ALA A 179 7.15 -4.01 10.03
C ALA A 179 5.78 -4.58 9.68
N VAL A 180 5.03 -3.82 8.90
CA VAL A 180 3.77 -4.26 8.27
C VAL A 180 3.93 -4.18 6.77
N ILE A 181 3.60 -5.27 6.08
CA ILE A 181 3.65 -5.37 4.64
C ILE A 181 2.22 -5.55 4.15
N ASN A 182 1.66 -4.51 3.55
CA ASN A 182 0.31 -4.52 3.00
C ASN A 182 0.40 -4.70 1.48
N LEU A 183 -0.18 -5.78 0.98
CA LEU A 183 -0.18 -6.15 -0.42
C LEU A 183 -1.59 -6.02 -0.97
N ALA A 184 -1.72 -5.36 -2.12
CA ALA A 184 -2.95 -5.28 -2.88
C ALA A 184 -2.84 -6.14 -4.14
N MET A 185 -3.88 -6.93 -4.39
CA MET A 185 -4.01 -7.75 -5.58
C MET A 185 -4.59 -6.95 -6.75
N LYS A 186 -4.25 -7.33 -7.97
CA LYS A 186 -4.91 -6.79 -9.16
C LYS A 186 -6.38 -7.19 -9.15
N SER A 187 -7.25 -6.23 -9.34
CA SER A 187 -8.66 -6.50 -9.61
C SER A 187 -8.86 -6.91 -11.06
N GLY A 188 -9.91 -7.67 -11.33
CA GLY A 188 -10.35 -7.96 -12.70
C GLY A 188 -10.81 -6.69 -13.43
N THR A 189 -10.60 -6.65 -14.73
CA THR A 189 -11.15 -5.62 -15.63
C THR A 189 -12.36 -6.14 -16.37
N ARG A 190 -13.14 -5.24 -16.98
CA ARG A 190 -14.26 -5.63 -17.85
C ARG A 190 -13.80 -6.14 -19.23
N ASP A 191 -12.57 -5.80 -19.60
CA ASP A 191 -11.97 -6.19 -20.88
C ASP A 191 -11.12 -7.44 -20.65
N PHE A 192 -11.39 -8.47 -21.47
CA PHE A 192 -10.64 -9.74 -21.50
C PHE A 192 -9.62 -9.73 -22.63
#